data_1c775c9468443f3a3aae5f731db917df
#
_entry.id   1c775c9468443f3a3aae5f731db917df
#
_cell.length_a   1.000
_cell.length_b   1.000
_cell.length_c   1.000
_cell.angle_alpha   90.00
_cell.angle_beta   90.00
_cell.angle_gamma   90.00
#
_symmetry.space_group_name_H-M   'P 1'
#
loop_
_entity.id
_entity.type
_entity.pdbx_description
1 polymer ?
#
loop_
_entity_poly.entity_id
_entity_poly.type
_entity_poly.pdbx_seq_one_letter_code
_entity_poly.pdbx_strand_id
1 'polypeptide(L)'
;MKRVILLMTLLAAAGCGSSDSTSPTVPPTSVGVYTVTDLVIGTGATAAIGSNATVSYTGWLYDTGKPNGKGTQFDSGSFPFVVGTGVIQGFSQGVVGMKVGGQRRVIMPPELAYGSAGRAPSIPPNATLVFEITLTALQ
;
A
#
# COMPACT_ATOMS: atom_id res chain seq x y z
N MET A 1 13.19 71.57 23.21
CA MET A 1 13.45 70.71 23.62
C MET A 1 12.88 69.58 23.05
N LYS A 2 13.24 68.94 22.56
CA LYS A 2 12.96 68.05 21.96
C LYS A 2 13.16 66.91 22.05
N ARG A 3 12.77 66.14 21.76
CA ARG A 3 12.91 64.93 21.87
C ARG A 3 12.87 64.22 20.72
N VAL A 4 13.63 63.61 20.36
CA VAL A 4 13.66 62.70 19.32
C VAL A 4 13.27 61.42 19.80
N ILE A 5 12.25 60.99 19.29
CA ILE A 5 11.91 59.69 19.56
C ILE A 5 12.47 58.81 18.57
N LEU A 6 13.28 57.98 18.98
CA LEU A 6 13.82 56.98 18.18
C LEU A 6 12.81 55.93 17.91
N LEU A 7 12.46 55.86 16.71
CA LEU A 7 11.61 54.79 16.30
C LEU A 7 12.43 53.53 16.14
N MET A 8 12.23 52.69 16.98
CA MET A 8 12.79 51.41 16.84
C MET A 8 11.96 50.55 15.95
N THR A 9 12.37 50.43 14.77
CA THR A 9 11.73 49.47 13.90
C THR A 9 12.21 48.09 14.28
N LEU A 10 11.37 47.43 14.95
CA LEU A 10 11.63 46.02 15.14
C LEU A 10 11.32 45.29 13.87
N LEU A 11 12.30 44.90 13.20
CA LEU A 11 12.13 44.00 12.11
C LEU A 11 11.96 42.64 12.67
N ALA A 12 10.76 42.22 12.74
CA ALA A 12 10.50 40.83 12.99
C ALA A 12 10.87 40.04 11.74
N ALA A 13 12.00 39.44 11.76
CA ALA A 13 12.29 38.46 10.78
C ALA A 13 11.38 37.27 11.06
N ALA A 14 10.34 37.20 10.31
CA ALA A 14 9.57 35.99 10.28
C ALA A 14 10.46 34.90 9.68
N GLY A 15 10.98 34.09 10.50
CA GLY A 15 11.62 32.88 10.03
C GLY A 15 10.56 32.05 9.36
N CYS A 16 10.60 32.05 8.07
CA CYS A 16 9.86 31.05 7.34
C CYS A 16 10.48 29.74 7.66
N GLY A 17 9.87 29.02 8.53
CA GLY A 17 10.10 27.62 8.55
C GLY A 17 9.53 27.04 7.27
N SER A 18 10.29 27.08 6.24
CA SER A 18 9.97 26.24 5.11
C SER A 18 10.24 24.84 5.56
N SER A 19 9.21 24.16 5.91
CA SER A 19 9.28 22.74 5.94
C SER A 19 9.35 22.32 4.48
N ASP A 20 10.53 22.30 3.97
CA ASP A 20 10.83 21.54 2.80
C ASP A 20 10.72 20.10 3.18
N SER A 21 9.53 19.59 3.11
CA SER A 21 9.41 18.19 2.89
C SER A 21 9.84 17.95 1.46
N THR A 22 11.10 17.95 1.26
CA THR A 22 11.69 17.33 0.10
C THR A 22 11.44 15.86 0.30
N SER A 23 10.29 15.43 -0.07
CA SER A 23 10.11 14.03 -0.39
C SER A 23 11.17 13.72 -1.41
N PRO A 24 12.04 12.76 -1.17
CA PRO A 24 12.93 12.33 -2.21
C PRO A 24 12.06 11.91 -3.38
N THR A 25 12.19 12.65 -4.45
CA THR A 25 11.60 12.27 -5.71
C THR A 25 12.34 11.02 -6.13
N VAL A 26 11.83 9.90 -5.72
CA VAL A 26 12.27 8.64 -6.29
C VAL A 26 11.78 8.68 -7.73
N PRO A 27 12.67 8.59 -8.70
CA PRO A 27 12.22 8.51 -10.08
C PRO A 27 11.28 7.33 -10.22
N PRO A 28 10.16 7.50 -10.88
CA PRO A 28 9.20 6.42 -11.05
C PRO A 28 9.78 5.39 -12.01
N THR A 29 10.58 4.50 -11.48
CA THR A 29 11.02 3.32 -12.21
C THR A 29 10.20 2.10 -11.84
N SER A 30 9.31 2.24 -10.89
CA SER A 30 8.39 1.18 -10.58
C SER A 30 7.03 1.52 -11.16
N VAL A 31 6.64 0.75 -12.12
CA VAL A 31 5.26 0.72 -12.59
C VAL A 31 4.43 0.16 -11.45
N GLY A 32 3.84 1.03 -10.66
CA GLY A 32 2.99 0.64 -9.55
C GLY A 32 3.56 1.03 -8.19
N VAL A 33 2.97 2.05 -7.59
CA VAL A 33 3.15 2.36 -6.17
C VAL A 33 2.28 1.38 -5.38
N TYR A 34 2.80 0.90 -4.26
CA TYR A 34 1.99 0.07 -3.35
C TYR A 34 0.71 0.83 -2.97
N THR A 35 -0.43 0.30 -3.36
CA THR A 35 -1.72 0.95 -3.17
C THR A 35 -2.70 -0.03 -2.57
N VAL A 36 -3.41 0.42 -1.54
CA VAL A 36 -4.45 -0.36 -0.87
C VAL A 36 -5.77 0.40 -0.99
N THR A 37 -6.80 -0.28 -1.48
CA THR A 37 -8.13 0.29 -1.65
C THR A 37 -9.16 -0.63 -1.04
N ASP A 38 -9.93 -0.13 -0.08
CA ASP A 38 -11.04 -0.88 0.49
C ASP A 38 -12.22 -0.87 -0.48
N LEU A 39 -12.62 -2.05 -0.94
CA LEU A 39 -13.78 -2.23 -1.81
C LEU A 39 -15.04 -2.46 -1.00
N VAL A 40 -14.92 -3.23 0.07
CA VAL A 40 -15.99 -3.47 1.04
C VAL A 40 -15.37 -3.41 2.42
N ILE A 41 -15.96 -2.65 3.32
CA ILE A 41 -15.54 -2.61 4.71
C ILE A 41 -16.34 -3.65 5.47
N GLY A 42 -15.64 -4.62 6.06
CA GLY A 42 -16.26 -5.66 6.86
C GLY A 42 -16.77 -5.15 8.20
N THR A 43 -17.51 -5.98 8.88
CA THR A 43 -18.12 -5.67 10.18
C THR A 43 -17.57 -6.52 11.31
N GLY A 44 -16.76 -7.52 11.00
CA GLY A 44 -16.19 -8.44 11.99
C GLY A 44 -14.93 -7.93 12.64
N ALA A 45 -14.18 -8.86 13.23
CA ALA A 45 -12.91 -8.55 13.90
C ALA A 45 -11.88 -8.01 12.91
N THR A 46 -10.95 -7.21 13.41
CA THR A 46 -9.89 -6.58 12.63
C THR A 46 -8.64 -7.43 12.63
N ALA A 47 -8.08 -7.68 11.45
CA ALA A 47 -6.84 -8.43 11.31
C ALA A 47 -5.64 -7.60 11.78
N ALA A 48 -4.79 -8.22 12.56
CA ALA A 48 -3.53 -7.66 13.04
C ALA A 48 -2.40 -8.64 12.78
N ILE A 49 -1.16 -8.16 12.85
CA ILE A 49 0.00 -9.04 12.76
C ILE A 49 -0.09 -10.11 13.85
N GLY A 50 0.11 -11.36 13.46
CA GLY A 50 -0.01 -12.51 14.34
C GLY A 50 -1.40 -13.15 14.38
N SER A 51 -2.40 -12.54 13.78
CA SER A 51 -3.73 -13.14 13.67
C SER A 51 -3.74 -14.28 12.66
N ASN A 52 -4.51 -15.33 12.96
CA ASN A 52 -4.78 -16.37 11.99
C ASN A 52 -5.93 -15.94 11.10
N ALA A 53 -5.63 -15.62 9.87
CA ALA A 53 -6.62 -15.13 8.92
C ALA A 53 -6.88 -16.17 7.85
N THR A 54 -8.15 -16.35 7.50
CA THR A 54 -8.55 -17.09 6.31
C THR A 54 -9.03 -16.09 5.27
N VAL A 55 -8.43 -16.14 4.10
CA VAL A 55 -8.73 -15.21 3.02
C VAL A 55 -9.09 -15.95 1.75
N SER A 56 -9.92 -15.32 0.96
CA SER A 56 -10.18 -15.68 -0.42
C SER A 56 -9.55 -14.61 -1.30
N TYR A 57 -8.87 -14.98 -2.37
CA TYR A 57 -8.15 -14.01 -3.19
C TYR A 57 -8.20 -14.34 -4.66
N THR A 58 -8.03 -13.32 -5.47
CA THR A 58 -7.76 -13.43 -6.90
C THR A 58 -6.62 -12.47 -7.25
N GLY A 59 -5.66 -12.93 -8.03
CA GLY A 59 -4.50 -12.15 -8.43
C GLY A 59 -4.41 -11.97 -9.93
N TRP A 60 -4.02 -10.77 -10.36
CA TRP A 60 -3.79 -10.39 -11.75
C TRP A 60 -2.43 -9.76 -11.91
N LEU A 61 -1.87 -9.89 -13.09
CA LEU A 61 -0.75 -9.05 -13.48
C LEU A 61 -1.26 -7.63 -13.69
N TYR A 62 -0.51 -6.66 -13.19
CA TYR A 62 -0.89 -5.26 -13.35
C TYR A 62 -0.75 -4.81 -14.80
N ASP A 63 -1.80 -4.21 -15.32
CA ASP A 63 -1.84 -3.70 -16.70
C ASP A 63 -2.54 -2.35 -16.69
N THR A 64 -1.80 -1.30 -17.01
CA THR A 64 -2.33 0.07 -17.02
C THR A 64 -3.43 0.28 -18.06
N GLY A 65 -3.48 -0.55 -19.09
CA GLY A 65 -4.52 -0.50 -20.13
C GLY A 65 -5.82 -1.18 -19.77
N LYS A 66 -5.91 -1.77 -18.58
CA LYS A 66 -7.09 -2.51 -18.14
C LYS A 66 -7.79 -1.83 -16.98
N PRO A 67 -9.11 -2.00 -16.85
CA PRO A 67 -9.86 -1.44 -15.71
C PRO A 67 -9.28 -1.92 -14.37
N ASN A 68 -9.06 -0.97 -13.47
CA ASN A 68 -8.49 -1.22 -12.14
C ASN A 68 -7.09 -1.86 -12.17
N GLY A 69 -6.40 -1.79 -13.30
CA GLY A 69 -5.09 -2.40 -13.47
C GLY A 69 -5.10 -3.92 -13.55
N LYS A 70 -6.26 -4.54 -13.69
CA LYS A 70 -6.38 -6.01 -13.70
C LYS A 70 -6.15 -6.56 -15.09
N GLY A 71 -4.92 -6.99 -15.33
CA GLY A 71 -4.54 -7.66 -16.57
C GLY A 71 -4.88 -9.14 -16.56
N THR A 72 -3.90 -9.98 -16.92
CA THR A 72 -4.09 -11.43 -16.94
C THR A 72 -4.18 -11.98 -15.52
N GLN A 73 -5.24 -12.73 -15.23
CA GLN A 73 -5.36 -13.46 -13.97
C GLN A 73 -4.34 -14.59 -13.92
N PHE A 74 -3.58 -14.68 -12.84
CA PHE A 74 -2.57 -15.72 -12.69
C PHE A 74 -2.90 -16.73 -11.60
N ASP A 75 -3.73 -16.36 -10.62
CA ASP A 75 -4.05 -17.25 -9.52
C ASP A 75 -5.33 -16.82 -8.81
N SER A 76 -5.97 -17.78 -8.15
CA SER A 76 -7.10 -17.53 -7.24
C SER A 76 -7.23 -18.68 -6.28
N GLY A 77 -7.77 -18.43 -5.09
CA GLY A 77 -7.94 -19.47 -4.11
C GLY A 77 -8.37 -18.95 -2.76
N SER A 78 -8.32 -19.83 -1.78
CA SER A 78 -8.60 -19.51 -0.39
C SER A 78 -7.63 -20.30 0.48
N PHE A 79 -7.07 -19.65 1.48
CA PHE A 79 -6.14 -20.31 2.40
C PHE A 79 -6.07 -19.60 3.74
N PRO A 80 -5.74 -20.34 4.82
CA PRO A 80 -5.43 -19.71 6.10
C PRO A 80 -3.94 -19.36 6.17
N PHE A 81 -3.61 -18.27 6.86
CA PHE A 81 -2.23 -17.91 7.14
C PHE A 81 -2.16 -17.03 8.38
N VAL A 82 -0.96 -16.93 8.95
CA VAL A 82 -0.68 -15.99 10.03
C VAL A 82 -0.24 -14.67 9.41
N VAL A 83 -0.96 -13.59 9.73
CA VAL A 83 -0.67 -12.27 9.19
C VAL A 83 0.75 -11.85 9.60
N GLY A 84 1.56 -11.48 8.65
CA GLY A 84 2.96 -11.14 8.86
C GLY A 84 3.94 -12.23 8.44
N THR A 85 3.49 -13.43 8.13
CA THR A 85 4.33 -14.56 7.74
C THR A 85 3.70 -15.39 6.63
N GLY A 86 4.49 -16.23 5.98
CA GLY A 86 3.99 -17.29 5.11
C GLY A 86 3.52 -16.88 3.71
N VAL A 87 3.49 -15.59 3.42
CA VAL A 87 3.07 -15.04 2.12
C VAL A 87 3.99 -13.89 1.72
N ILE A 88 3.87 -13.45 0.47
CA ILE A 88 4.61 -12.27 0.00
C ILE A 88 4.24 -11.05 0.85
N GLN A 89 5.21 -10.18 1.03
CA GLN A 89 5.10 -9.07 1.98
C GLN A 89 3.93 -8.13 1.67
N GLY A 90 3.73 -7.79 0.40
CA GLY A 90 2.64 -6.91 0.00
C GLY A 90 1.26 -7.49 0.30
N PHE A 91 1.11 -8.81 0.18
CA PHE A 91 -0.14 -9.49 0.52
C PHE A 91 -0.43 -9.41 2.02
N SER A 92 0.56 -9.75 2.82
CA SER A 92 0.42 -9.72 4.28
C SER A 92 0.12 -8.31 4.79
N GLN A 93 0.84 -7.31 4.31
CA GLN A 93 0.59 -5.91 4.67
C GLN A 93 -0.81 -5.45 4.23
N GLY A 94 -1.28 -5.95 3.10
CA GLY A 94 -2.61 -5.62 2.60
C GLY A 94 -3.74 -6.16 3.46
N VAL A 95 -3.52 -7.24 4.18
CA VAL A 95 -4.53 -7.85 5.06
C VAL A 95 -4.61 -7.16 6.42
N VAL A 96 -3.53 -6.54 6.87
CA VAL A 96 -3.51 -5.82 8.15
C VAL A 96 -4.55 -4.71 8.13
N GLY A 97 -5.40 -4.68 9.15
CA GLY A 97 -6.47 -3.70 9.27
C GLY A 97 -7.77 -4.05 8.56
N MET A 98 -7.81 -5.17 7.83
CA MET A 98 -9.07 -5.66 7.26
C MET A 98 -9.97 -6.21 8.35
N LYS A 99 -11.28 -6.04 8.15
CA LYS A 99 -12.29 -6.66 9.02
C LYS A 99 -12.90 -7.85 8.30
N VAL A 100 -13.30 -8.85 9.07
CA VAL A 100 -14.00 -10.02 8.53
C VAL A 100 -15.24 -9.58 7.74
N GLY A 101 -15.40 -10.12 6.55
CA GLY A 101 -16.42 -9.71 5.59
C GLY A 101 -16.00 -8.58 4.67
N GLY A 102 -14.81 -7.99 4.88
CA GLY A 102 -14.27 -6.95 4.04
C GLY A 102 -13.57 -7.48 2.79
N GLN A 103 -13.51 -6.64 1.77
CA GLN A 103 -12.76 -6.91 0.55
C GLN A 103 -11.85 -5.73 0.26
N ARG A 104 -10.60 -6.03 -0.10
CA ARG A 104 -9.58 -5.02 -0.34
C ARG A 104 -8.82 -5.33 -1.62
N ARG A 105 -8.58 -4.30 -2.42
CA ARG A 105 -7.68 -4.39 -3.56
C ARG A 105 -6.31 -3.89 -3.17
N VAL A 106 -5.29 -4.66 -3.50
CA VAL A 106 -3.89 -4.31 -3.24
C VAL A 106 -3.13 -4.35 -4.55
N ILE A 107 -2.50 -3.24 -4.90
CA ILE A 107 -1.55 -3.18 -6.01
C ILE A 107 -0.17 -3.15 -5.38
N MET A 108 0.67 -4.09 -5.72
CA MET A 108 1.99 -4.22 -5.12
C MET A 108 3.10 -4.25 -6.16
N PRO A 109 4.15 -3.45 -5.94
CA PRO A 109 5.32 -3.49 -6.79
C PRO A 109 6.09 -4.80 -6.59
N PRO A 110 6.98 -5.15 -7.52
CA PRO A 110 7.72 -6.41 -7.43
C PRO A 110 8.52 -6.57 -6.14
N GLU A 111 9.01 -5.50 -5.55
CA GLU A 111 9.78 -5.55 -4.31
C GLU A 111 8.98 -6.12 -3.13
N LEU A 112 7.67 -5.99 -3.17
CA LEU A 112 6.76 -6.53 -2.15
C LEU A 112 6.05 -7.80 -2.62
N ALA A 113 6.38 -8.29 -3.78
CA ALA A 113 5.81 -9.49 -4.39
C ALA A 113 6.92 -10.51 -4.68
N TYR A 114 7.12 -10.87 -5.93
CA TYR A 114 8.09 -11.89 -6.32
C TYR A 114 9.40 -11.34 -6.87
N GLY A 115 9.56 -10.01 -6.90
CA GLY A 115 10.81 -9.35 -7.24
C GLY A 115 11.32 -9.64 -8.64
N SER A 116 12.65 -9.58 -8.79
CA SER A 116 13.33 -9.83 -10.05
C SER A 116 13.33 -11.31 -10.45
N ALA A 117 13.04 -12.22 -9.55
CA ALA A 117 12.95 -13.64 -9.84
C ALA A 117 11.61 -14.01 -10.48
N GLY A 118 10.53 -13.33 -10.11
CA GLY A 118 9.19 -13.69 -10.52
C GLY A 118 8.77 -15.06 -9.98
N ARG A 119 7.74 -15.63 -10.59
CA ARG A 119 7.27 -16.97 -10.31
C ARG A 119 6.81 -17.62 -11.60
N ALA A 120 7.75 -18.19 -12.31
CA ALA A 120 7.47 -18.83 -13.60
C ALA A 120 6.50 -20.00 -13.46
N PRO A 121 5.66 -20.26 -14.47
CA PRO A 121 5.52 -19.49 -15.71
C PRO A 121 4.55 -18.31 -15.60
N SER A 122 3.81 -18.19 -14.49
CA SER A 122 2.65 -17.31 -14.40
C SER A 122 3.02 -15.86 -14.13
N ILE A 123 4.08 -15.64 -13.36
CA ILE A 123 4.50 -14.30 -12.96
C ILE A 123 5.89 -14.02 -13.50
N PRO A 124 6.02 -13.08 -14.45
CA PRO A 124 7.32 -12.71 -14.98
C PRO A 124 8.17 -11.96 -13.97
N PRO A 125 9.49 -11.87 -14.21
CA PRO A 125 10.36 -11.02 -13.38
C PRO A 125 9.91 -9.56 -13.36
N ASN A 126 10.08 -8.91 -12.24
CA ASN A 126 9.73 -7.49 -12.03
C ASN A 126 8.27 -7.16 -12.32
N ALA A 127 7.36 -8.08 -12.02
CA ALA A 127 5.94 -7.88 -12.23
C ALA A 127 5.28 -7.14 -11.07
N THR A 128 4.53 -6.11 -11.38
CA THR A 128 3.59 -5.50 -10.46
C THR A 128 2.30 -6.33 -10.45
N LEU A 129 1.77 -6.60 -9.28
CA LEU A 129 0.61 -7.48 -9.12
C LEU A 129 -0.58 -6.73 -8.54
N VAL A 130 -1.78 -7.19 -8.90
CA VAL A 130 -3.03 -6.73 -8.30
C VAL A 130 -3.70 -7.91 -7.64
N PHE A 131 -4.06 -7.76 -6.37
CA PHE A 131 -4.86 -8.75 -5.65
C PHE A 131 -6.16 -8.14 -5.17
N GLU A 132 -7.23 -8.88 -5.26
CA GLU A 132 -8.44 -8.61 -4.51
C GLU A 132 -8.59 -9.69 -3.45
N ILE A 133 -8.62 -9.27 -2.20
CA ILE A 133 -8.56 -10.15 -1.03
C ILE A 133 -9.84 -9.95 -0.23
N THR A 134 -10.51 -11.04 0.09
CA THR A 134 -11.66 -11.04 0.99
C THR A 134 -11.27 -11.76 2.29
N LEU A 135 -11.41 -11.10 3.41
CA LEU A 135 -11.17 -11.71 4.71
C LEU A 135 -12.42 -12.46 5.14
N THR A 136 -12.35 -13.79 5.15
CA THR A 136 -13.53 -14.63 5.42
C THR A 136 -13.61 -15.09 6.86
N ALA A 137 -12.48 -15.23 7.54
CA ALA A 137 -12.44 -15.64 8.95
C ALA A 137 -11.18 -15.13 9.62
N LEU A 138 -11.25 -14.97 10.94
CA LEU A 138 -10.14 -14.51 11.76
C LEU A 138 -10.18 -15.22 13.11
N GLN A 139 -9.03 -15.73 13.55
CA GLN A 139 -8.87 -16.39 14.85
C GLN A 139 -7.71 -15.75 15.65
#